data_a6c873a01be7ab2c6f4b179057929275
#
_entry.id   a6c873a01be7ab2c6f4b179057929275
#
_cell.length_a   1.000
_cell.length_b   1.000
_cell.length_c   1.000
_cell.angle_alpha   90.00
_cell.angle_beta   90.00
_cell.angle_gamma   90.00
#
_symmetry.space_group_name_H-M   'P 1'
#
loop_
_entity.id
_entity.type
_entity.pdbx_description
1 polymer ?
#
loop_
_entity_poly.entity_id
_entity_poly.type
_entity_poly.pdbx_seq_one_letter_code
_entity_poly.pdbx_strand_id
1 'polypeptide(L)'
;MNYIDRTLIFEENKIYFIDEANEEQQVMMDWEDGLMKKHADYVCSNGGDILEIGFGMGISANYIQQNNPASHTIIENHPQIIAKAKQWAEGKSNVTIIEGSWIDKLSELSEYDGVFYDTYGDEDVDSFGGHLPSLVKEGGVATWWNGKTEAANSLGIEDVAYEHIDIVPPENNYYVKNVYYLPQKEY
;
A
#
# COMPACT_ATOMS: atom_id res chain seq x y z
N MET A 1 1.92 14.89 -17.17
CA MET A 1 3.18 14.63 -16.40
C MET A 1 2.88 13.45 -15.50
N ASN A 2 3.74 12.41 -15.53
CA ASN A 2 3.54 11.22 -14.71
C ASN A 2 3.66 11.54 -13.21
N TYR A 3 3.06 10.71 -12.36
CA TYR A 3 3.09 10.91 -10.91
C TYR A 3 4.52 11.02 -10.35
N ILE A 4 5.43 10.17 -10.79
CA ILE A 4 6.83 10.14 -10.32
C ILE A 4 7.62 11.43 -10.61
N ASP A 5 7.15 12.26 -11.56
CA ASP A 5 7.77 13.53 -11.94
C ASP A 5 7.16 14.73 -11.19
N ARG A 6 6.11 14.51 -10.38
CA ARG A 6 5.46 15.56 -9.60
C ARG A 6 6.32 15.97 -8.41
N THR A 7 6.23 17.24 -8.05
CA THR A 7 6.78 17.68 -6.76
C THR A 7 5.71 17.50 -5.69
N LEU A 8 5.96 16.61 -4.73
CA LEU A 8 5.06 16.37 -3.62
C LEU A 8 5.25 17.41 -2.51
N ILE A 9 4.15 17.78 -1.91
CA ILE A 9 4.07 18.64 -0.72
C ILE A 9 3.68 17.73 0.46
N PHE A 10 4.45 17.83 1.53
CA PHE A 10 4.26 17.02 2.73
C PHE A 10 3.78 17.91 3.86
N GLU A 11 2.57 17.69 4.31
CA GLU A 11 2.01 18.27 5.52
C GLU A 11 1.93 17.21 6.64
N GLU A 12 1.55 17.62 7.83
CA GLU A 12 1.44 16.70 8.97
C GLU A 12 0.41 15.59 8.72
N ASN A 13 -0.69 15.94 8.04
CA ASN A 13 -1.86 15.08 7.86
C ASN A 13 -2.08 14.59 6.42
N LYS A 14 -1.23 14.98 5.45
CA LYS A 14 -1.38 14.56 4.06
C LYS A 14 -0.12 14.70 3.23
N ILE A 15 -0.10 13.95 2.12
CA ILE A 15 0.81 14.12 0.98
C ILE A 15 -0.04 14.50 -0.23
N TYR A 16 0.34 15.52 -0.95
CA TYR A 16 -0.37 15.96 -2.16
C TYR A 16 0.56 16.66 -3.16
N PHE A 17 0.07 16.91 -4.35
CA PHE A 17 0.71 17.79 -5.33
C PHE A 17 -0.33 18.73 -5.96
N ILE A 18 0.13 19.77 -6.63
CA ILE A 18 -0.72 20.67 -7.41
C ILE A 18 -0.61 20.27 -8.88
N ASP A 19 -1.75 20.00 -9.51
CA ASP A 19 -1.82 19.62 -10.91
C ASP A 19 -1.76 20.82 -11.88
N GLU A 20 -1.87 20.55 -13.18
CA GLU A 20 -1.82 21.59 -14.24
C GLU A 20 -3.04 22.52 -14.24
N ALA A 21 -4.14 22.10 -13.61
CA ALA A 21 -5.34 22.94 -13.42
C ALA A 21 -5.24 23.81 -12.15
N ASN A 22 -4.11 23.73 -11.44
CA ASN A 22 -3.88 24.37 -10.14
C ASN A 22 -4.82 23.82 -9.06
N GLU A 23 -5.15 22.53 -9.13
CA GLU A 23 -5.96 21.81 -8.15
C GLU A 23 -5.08 20.88 -7.31
N GLU A 24 -5.45 20.74 -6.02
CA GLU A 24 -4.78 19.81 -5.10
C GLU A 24 -5.20 18.36 -5.41
N GLN A 25 -4.21 17.48 -5.59
CA GLN A 25 -4.38 16.07 -5.77
C GLN A 25 -3.76 15.34 -4.58
N GLN A 26 -4.60 14.79 -3.70
CA GLN A 26 -4.14 14.06 -2.50
C GLN A 26 -3.61 12.69 -2.89
N VAL A 27 -2.41 12.37 -2.41
CA VAL A 27 -1.76 11.07 -2.58
C VAL A 27 -2.10 10.14 -1.42
N MET A 28 -2.05 10.65 -0.18
CA MET A 28 -2.39 9.92 1.03
C MET A 28 -2.74 10.92 2.15
N MET A 29 -3.63 10.52 3.05
CA MET A 29 -4.04 11.33 4.20
C MET A 29 -4.07 10.48 5.49
N ASP A 30 -3.88 11.14 6.63
CA ASP A 30 -3.81 10.49 7.95
C ASP A 30 -5.13 9.87 8.45
N TRP A 31 -6.28 10.27 7.88
CA TRP A 31 -7.56 9.64 8.22
C TRP A 31 -7.60 8.13 7.90
N GLU A 32 -6.71 7.69 7.03
CA GLU A 32 -6.56 6.28 6.65
C GLU A 32 -5.90 5.43 7.75
N ASP A 33 -5.39 6.05 8.82
CA ASP A 33 -4.63 5.38 9.90
C ASP A 33 -5.29 4.08 10.39
N GLY A 34 -6.58 4.13 10.70
CA GLY A 34 -7.33 2.95 11.14
C GLY A 34 -7.47 1.85 10.08
N LEU A 35 -7.53 2.24 8.79
CA LEU A 35 -7.56 1.30 7.67
C LEU A 35 -6.19 0.66 7.47
N MET A 36 -5.12 1.47 7.47
CA MET A 36 -3.75 0.99 7.33
C MET A 36 -3.38 0.02 8.45
N LYS A 37 -3.85 0.29 9.68
CA LYS A 37 -3.68 -0.66 10.79
C LYS A 37 -4.32 -2.01 10.49
N LYS A 38 -5.55 -2.02 9.99
CA LYS A 38 -6.26 -3.27 9.66
C LYS A 38 -5.59 -4.04 8.51
N HIS A 39 -5.12 -3.36 7.48
CA HIS A 39 -4.32 -3.98 6.42
C HIS A 39 -3.04 -4.59 6.98
N ALA A 40 -2.30 -3.86 7.81
CA ALA A 40 -1.08 -4.33 8.46
C ALA A 40 -1.32 -5.54 9.36
N ASP A 41 -2.38 -5.50 10.18
CA ASP A 41 -2.76 -6.63 11.05
C ASP A 41 -3.10 -7.88 10.22
N TYR A 42 -3.77 -7.70 9.08
CA TYR A 42 -4.13 -8.83 8.22
C TYR A 42 -2.90 -9.43 7.52
N VAL A 43 -2.05 -8.64 6.88
CA VAL A 43 -0.86 -9.18 6.19
C VAL A 43 0.15 -9.79 7.14
N CYS A 44 0.15 -9.38 8.41
CA CYS A 44 1.02 -9.94 9.44
C CYS A 44 0.38 -11.11 10.22
N SER A 45 -0.83 -11.55 9.87
CA SER A 45 -1.56 -12.58 10.64
C SER A 45 -0.80 -13.90 10.75
N ASN A 46 0.00 -14.24 9.76
CA ASN A 46 0.87 -15.43 9.75
C ASN A 46 2.30 -15.14 10.23
N GLY A 47 2.64 -13.88 10.54
CA GLY A 47 4.02 -13.45 10.75
C GLY A 47 4.87 -13.57 9.48
N GLY A 48 6.19 -13.82 9.63
CA GLY A 48 7.10 -14.13 8.53
C GLY A 48 7.55 -12.90 7.74
N ASP A 49 7.70 -13.10 6.42
CA ASP A 49 8.24 -12.11 5.49
C ASP A 49 7.11 -11.32 4.85
N ILE A 50 7.16 -9.99 4.94
CA ILE A 50 6.10 -9.10 4.45
C ILE A 50 6.62 -8.25 3.28
N LEU A 51 5.83 -8.18 2.22
CA LEU A 51 6.01 -7.24 1.11
C LEU A 51 4.97 -6.13 1.20
N GLU A 52 5.42 -4.90 1.19
CA GLU A 52 4.60 -3.69 1.07
C GLU A 52 4.95 -2.97 -0.23
N ILE A 53 3.95 -2.69 -1.06
CA ILE A 53 4.12 -1.95 -2.32
C ILE A 53 3.42 -0.61 -2.18
N GLY A 54 4.23 0.46 -2.15
CA GLY A 54 3.85 1.81 -1.76
C GLY A 54 4.15 2.09 -0.28
N PHE A 55 4.83 3.19 0.01
CA PHE A 55 5.17 3.61 1.38
C PHE A 55 4.29 4.77 1.87
N GLY A 56 3.98 5.70 0.99
CA GLY A 56 3.17 6.87 1.28
C GLY A 56 3.66 7.66 2.50
N MET A 57 2.82 7.78 3.52
CA MET A 57 3.15 8.42 4.81
C MET A 57 3.86 7.47 5.79
N GLY A 58 4.03 6.19 5.44
CA GLY A 58 4.61 5.16 6.29
C GLY A 58 3.68 4.69 7.42
N ILE A 59 2.38 4.94 7.32
CA ILE A 59 1.41 4.55 8.35
C ILE A 59 1.32 3.02 8.43
N SER A 60 1.05 2.36 7.30
CA SER A 60 1.03 0.90 7.20
C SER A 60 2.37 0.29 7.60
N ALA A 61 3.48 0.85 7.12
CA ALA A 61 4.83 0.41 7.46
C ALA A 61 5.11 0.42 8.98
N ASN A 62 4.63 1.45 9.68
CA ASN A 62 4.72 1.52 11.14
C ASN A 62 3.94 0.38 11.81
N TYR A 63 2.72 0.11 11.37
CA TYR A 63 1.89 -0.96 11.93
C TYR A 63 2.44 -2.35 11.59
N ILE A 64 2.96 -2.56 10.37
CA ILE A 64 3.64 -3.80 10.00
C ILE A 64 4.83 -4.04 10.96
N GLN A 65 5.67 -3.03 11.22
CA GLN A 65 6.79 -3.16 12.16
C GLN A 65 6.35 -3.43 13.61
N GLN A 66 5.21 -2.90 14.05
CA GLN A 66 4.65 -3.22 15.38
C GLN A 66 4.23 -4.70 15.51
N ASN A 67 3.90 -5.36 14.39
CA ASN A 67 3.60 -6.79 14.33
C ASN A 67 4.86 -7.67 14.33
N ASN A 68 6.08 -7.09 14.37
CA ASN A 68 7.36 -7.79 14.43
C ASN A 68 7.57 -8.84 13.31
N PRO A 69 7.49 -8.46 12.02
CA PRO A 69 7.74 -9.37 10.92
C PRO A 69 9.20 -9.87 10.93
N ALA A 70 9.44 -11.07 10.37
CA ALA A 70 10.79 -11.59 10.20
C ALA A 70 11.60 -10.72 9.23
N SER A 71 10.98 -10.31 8.12
CA SER A 71 11.49 -9.27 7.21
C SER A 71 10.36 -8.40 6.68
N HIS A 72 10.70 -7.18 6.28
CA HIS A 72 9.76 -6.23 5.69
C HIS A 72 10.41 -5.58 4.46
N THR A 73 9.99 -6.00 3.28
CA THR A 73 10.42 -5.43 2.01
C THR A 73 9.40 -4.38 1.57
N ILE A 74 9.86 -3.17 1.28
CA ILE A 74 9.03 -2.05 0.82
C ILE A 74 9.50 -1.64 -0.57
N ILE A 75 8.58 -1.60 -1.54
CA ILE A 75 8.83 -1.06 -2.88
C ILE A 75 8.18 0.31 -2.97
N GLU A 76 8.95 1.29 -3.43
CA GLU A 76 8.44 2.65 -3.65
C GLU A 76 9.09 3.25 -4.91
N ASN A 77 8.31 3.95 -5.72
CA ASN A 77 8.78 4.50 -6.98
C ASN A 77 8.99 6.03 -6.95
N HIS A 78 8.30 6.75 -6.07
CA HIS A 78 8.40 8.22 -6.05
C HIS A 78 9.66 8.69 -5.30
N PRO A 79 10.58 9.47 -5.94
CA PRO A 79 11.88 9.81 -5.35
C PRO A 79 11.81 10.49 -3.97
N GLN A 80 10.83 11.38 -3.77
CA GLN A 80 10.68 12.09 -2.49
C GLN A 80 10.16 11.17 -1.39
N ILE A 81 9.30 10.19 -1.72
CA ILE A 81 8.81 9.19 -0.76
C ILE A 81 9.91 8.18 -0.45
N ILE A 82 10.68 7.72 -1.46
CA ILE A 82 11.85 6.86 -1.26
C ILE A 82 12.81 7.46 -0.24
N ALA A 83 13.11 8.77 -0.35
CA ALA A 83 13.99 9.44 0.60
C ALA A 83 13.46 9.36 2.05
N LYS A 84 12.14 9.52 2.23
CA LYS A 84 11.50 9.38 3.55
C LYS A 84 11.49 7.93 4.03
N ALA A 85 11.20 6.96 3.16
CA ALA A 85 11.21 5.54 3.50
C ALA A 85 12.61 5.09 3.95
N LYS A 86 13.67 5.53 3.28
CA LYS A 86 15.06 5.26 3.68
C LYS A 86 15.38 5.85 5.05
N GLN A 87 15.02 7.10 5.29
CA GLN A 87 15.20 7.73 6.60
C GLN A 87 14.42 6.98 7.70
N TRP A 88 13.18 6.59 7.43
CA TRP A 88 12.36 5.81 8.34
C TRP A 88 12.96 4.43 8.63
N ALA A 89 13.59 3.80 7.64
CA ALA A 89 14.21 2.48 7.75
C ALA A 89 15.53 2.48 8.54
N GLU A 90 16.13 3.64 8.81
CA GLU A 90 17.38 3.73 9.57
C GLU A 90 17.30 3.01 10.92
N GLY A 91 18.25 2.12 11.17
CA GLY A 91 18.31 1.31 12.39
C GLY A 91 17.36 0.10 12.44
N LYS A 92 16.56 -0.14 11.41
CA LYS A 92 15.66 -1.31 11.31
C LYS A 92 16.34 -2.39 10.46
N SER A 93 16.97 -3.37 11.10
CA SER A 93 17.76 -4.41 10.41
C SER A 93 16.95 -5.40 9.58
N ASN A 94 15.63 -5.47 9.82
CA ASN A 94 14.70 -6.34 9.09
C ASN A 94 13.96 -5.64 7.96
N VAL A 95 14.29 -4.37 7.65
CA VAL A 95 13.64 -3.59 6.59
C VAL A 95 14.55 -3.45 5.38
N THR A 96 13.99 -3.68 4.19
CA THR A 96 14.65 -3.46 2.89
C THR A 96 13.80 -2.52 2.04
N ILE A 97 14.38 -1.44 1.54
CA ILE A 97 13.73 -0.52 0.59
C ILE A 97 14.22 -0.84 -0.83
N ILE A 98 13.30 -1.17 -1.72
CA ILE A 98 13.54 -1.37 -3.16
C ILE A 98 13.00 -0.15 -3.90
N GLU A 99 13.88 0.52 -4.66
CA GLU A 99 13.56 1.74 -5.38
C GLU A 99 13.12 1.42 -6.81
N GLY A 100 11.93 1.84 -7.18
CA GLY A 100 11.37 1.70 -8.53
C GLY A 100 9.95 1.15 -8.55
N SER A 101 9.42 0.98 -9.76
CA SER A 101 8.12 0.34 -9.96
C SER A 101 8.18 -1.14 -9.59
N TRP A 102 7.14 -1.65 -8.95
CA TRP A 102 7.05 -3.06 -8.54
C TRP A 102 7.16 -4.01 -9.75
N ILE A 103 6.60 -3.65 -10.91
CA ILE A 103 6.65 -4.49 -12.11
C ILE A 103 8.08 -4.62 -12.67
N ASP A 104 8.86 -3.55 -12.63
CA ASP A 104 10.25 -3.57 -13.05
C ASP A 104 11.13 -4.38 -12.07
N LYS A 105 10.67 -4.52 -10.83
CA LYS A 105 11.38 -5.17 -9.73
C LYS A 105 10.95 -6.62 -9.47
N LEU A 106 9.99 -7.16 -10.22
CA LEU A 106 9.49 -8.54 -10.03
C LEU A 106 10.61 -9.59 -9.95
N SER A 107 11.68 -9.45 -10.75
CA SER A 107 12.79 -10.39 -10.75
C SER A 107 13.69 -10.30 -9.50
N GLU A 108 13.55 -9.25 -8.70
CA GLU A 108 14.27 -9.04 -7.43
C GLU A 108 13.47 -9.55 -6.23
N LEU A 109 12.18 -9.91 -6.44
CA LEU A 109 11.26 -10.36 -5.39
C LEU A 109 11.28 -11.87 -5.22
N SER A 110 10.91 -12.31 -4.04
CA SER A 110 10.63 -13.70 -3.68
C SER A 110 9.15 -13.87 -3.35
N GLU A 111 8.78 -14.99 -2.77
CA GLU A 111 7.46 -15.20 -2.18
C GLU A 111 7.45 -14.74 -0.72
N TYR A 112 6.34 -14.16 -0.28
CA TYR A 112 6.14 -13.56 1.05
C TYR A 112 4.99 -14.24 1.79
N ASP A 113 5.01 -14.18 3.12
CA ASP A 113 3.90 -14.66 3.97
C ASP A 113 2.72 -13.69 3.93
N GLY A 114 3.00 -12.40 3.71
CA GLY A 114 1.98 -11.37 3.54
C GLY A 114 2.36 -10.34 2.47
N VAL A 115 1.39 -9.95 1.64
CA VAL A 115 1.58 -8.90 0.61
C VAL A 115 0.51 -7.81 0.78
N PHE A 116 0.96 -6.58 0.95
CA PHE A 116 0.12 -5.39 0.95
C PHE A 116 0.43 -4.50 -0.25
N TYR A 117 -0.61 -4.12 -1.01
CA TYR A 117 -0.49 -3.30 -2.19
C TYR A 117 -1.33 -2.02 -2.03
N ASP A 118 -0.64 -0.89 -2.00
CA ASP A 118 -1.27 0.43 -1.90
C ASP A 118 -0.42 1.47 -2.64
N THR A 119 -0.80 1.80 -3.86
CA THR A 119 -0.05 2.69 -4.74
C THR A 119 -0.91 3.86 -5.22
N TYR A 120 -0.27 4.98 -5.51
CA TYR A 120 -0.88 6.12 -6.16
C TYR A 120 -0.31 6.28 -7.59
N GLY A 121 -1.21 6.45 -8.58
CA GLY A 121 -0.82 6.72 -9.96
C GLY A 121 -0.04 5.59 -10.64
N ASP A 122 -0.25 4.35 -10.20
CA ASP A 122 0.37 3.17 -10.79
C ASP A 122 -0.29 2.84 -12.12
N GLU A 123 0.49 2.90 -13.20
CA GLU A 123 0.01 2.59 -14.56
C GLU A 123 -0.17 1.08 -14.78
N ASP A 124 0.45 0.24 -13.95
CA ASP A 124 0.45 -1.23 -14.04
C ASP A 124 -0.54 -1.91 -13.07
N VAL A 125 -1.36 -1.14 -12.35
CA VAL A 125 -2.31 -1.61 -11.34
C VAL A 125 -3.21 -2.75 -11.84
N ASP A 126 -3.68 -2.69 -13.07
CA ASP A 126 -4.57 -3.71 -13.66
C ASP A 126 -3.88 -5.07 -13.84
N SER A 127 -2.56 -5.11 -13.92
CA SER A 127 -1.79 -6.35 -14.07
C SER A 127 -1.42 -7.00 -12.72
N PHE A 128 -1.49 -6.27 -11.61
CA PHE A 128 -1.02 -6.71 -10.30
C PHE A 128 -1.69 -8.03 -9.85
N GLY A 129 -3.01 -8.15 -10.02
CA GLY A 129 -3.75 -9.35 -9.65
C GLY A 129 -3.21 -10.63 -10.30
N GLY A 130 -2.71 -10.54 -11.53
CA GLY A 130 -2.10 -11.67 -12.25
C GLY A 130 -0.72 -12.08 -11.71
N HIS A 131 0.01 -11.17 -11.08
CA HIS A 131 1.33 -11.43 -10.49
C HIS A 131 1.26 -11.90 -9.03
N LEU A 132 0.18 -11.57 -8.33
CA LEU A 132 0.02 -11.83 -6.92
C LEU A 132 0.25 -13.31 -6.52
N PRO A 133 -0.22 -14.34 -7.29
CA PRO A 133 0.06 -15.73 -6.96
C PRO A 133 1.54 -16.13 -6.96
N SER A 134 2.40 -15.36 -7.63
CA SER A 134 3.85 -15.59 -7.64
C SER A 134 4.60 -14.83 -6.54
N LEU A 135 3.91 -13.96 -5.82
CA LEU A 135 4.46 -13.15 -4.73
C LEU A 135 4.05 -13.66 -3.34
N VAL A 136 3.02 -14.51 -3.26
CA VAL A 136 2.49 -15.02 -1.98
C VAL A 136 2.79 -16.49 -1.85
N LYS A 137 3.37 -16.90 -0.71
CA LYS A 137 3.62 -18.31 -0.35
C LYS A 137 2.30 -19.07 -0.22
N GLU A 138 2.35 -20.40 -0.38
CA GLU A 138 1.24 -21.28 -0.01
C GLU A 138 0.87 -21.07 1.48
N GLY A 139 -0.41 -20.79 1.74
CA GLY A 139 -0.92 -20.40 3.07
C GLY A 139 -0.65 -18.94 3.44
N GLY A 140 -0.03 -18.17 2.58
CA GLY A 140 0.15 -16.73 2.77
C GLY A 140 -1.10 -15.91 2.48
N VAL A 141 -1.04 -14.62 2.78
CA VAL A 141 -2.19 -13.71 2.66
C VAL A 141 -1.86 -12.45 1.85
N ALA A 142 -2.88 -11.85 1.24
CA ALA A 142 -2.74 -10.58 0.56
C ALA A 142 -3.92 -9.65 0.82
N THR A 143 -3.65 -8.35 0.85
CA THR A 143 -4.64 -7.29 0.88
C THR A 143 -4.16 -6.09 0.05
N TRP A 144 -5.07 -5.19 -0.29
CA TRP A 144 -4.74 -4.01 -1.09
C TRP A 144 -5.68 -2.85 -0.78
N TRP A 145 -5.26 -1.62 -1.06
CA TRP A 145 -6.15 -0.47 -1.03
C TRP A 145 -7.32 -0.70 -1.99
N ASN A 146 -8.53 -0.68 -1.49
CA ASN A 146 -9.74 -0.94 -2.27
C ASN A 146 -10.51 0.34 -2.55
N GLY A 147 -10.38 0.88 -3.75
CA GLY A 147 -11.14 2.03 -4.19
C GLY A 147 -12.64 1.74 -4.45
N LYS A 148 -13.07 0.46 -4.37
CA LYS A 148 -14.47 0.08 -4.54
C LYS A 148 -15.26 0.35 -3.27
N THR A 149 -16.49 0.80 -3.44
CA THR A 149 -17.43 1.11 -2.35
C THR A 149 -18.42 -0.03 -2.10
N GLU A 150 -18.06 -1.23 -2.50
CA GLU A 150 -18.80 -2.48 -2.37
C GLU A 150 -17.81 -3.65 -2.19
N ALA A 151 -18.31 -4.83 -1.80
CA ALA A 151 -17.52 -6.04 -1.64
C ALA A 151 -17.05 -6.60 -3.01
N ALA A 152 -16.21 -5.85 -3.70
CA ALA A 152 -15.64 -6.15 -5.01
C ALA A 152 -14.24 -5.53 -5.13
N ASN A 153 -13.46 -5.96 -6.11
CA ASN A 153 -12.17 -5.36 -6.44
C ASN A 153 -12.03 -5.08 -7.94
N SER A 154 -11.07 -4.23 -8.30
CA SER A 154 -10.71 -3.92 -9.69
C SER A 154 -9.53 -4.73 -10.22
N LEU A 155 -8.89 -5.57 -9.39
CA LEU A 155 -7.67 -6.31 -9.73
C LEU A 155 -7.95 -7.67 -10.38
N GLY A 156 -9.21 -8.05 -10.58
CA GLY A 156 -9.58 -9.34 -11.17
C GLY A 156 -9.26 -10.55 -10.28
N ILE A 157 -9.08 -10.34 -8.98
CA ILE A 157 -8.76 -11.39 -8.02
C ILE A 157 -10.06 -12.07 -7.59
N GLU A 158 -10.12 -13.40 -7.74
CA GLU A 158 -11.26 -14.22 -7.33
C GLU A 158 -11.12 -14.71 -5.88
N ASP A 159 -12.23 -15.19 -5.29
CA ASP A 159 -12.30 -15.77 -3.95
C ASP A 159 -11.72 -14.86 -2.86
N VAL A 160 -12.15 -13.58 -2.87
CA VAL A 160 -11.76 -12.56 -1.90
C VAL A 160 -12.86 -12.40 -0.86
N ALA A 161 -12.51 -12.49 0.42
CA ALA A 161 -13.38 -12.05 1.51
C ALA A 161 -13.22 -10.52 1.71
N TYR A 162 -14.25 -9.88 2.28
CA TYR A 162 -14.24 -8.45 2.54
C TYR A 162 -14.70 -8.16 3.95
N GLU A 163 -13.87 -7.47 4.73
CA GLU A 163 -14.29 -6.90 6.02
C GLU A 163 -14.98 -5.56 5.77
N HIS A 164 -16.21 -5.41 6.22
CA HIS A 164 -16.93 -4.15 6.19
C HIS A 164 -16.51 -3.25 7.35
N ILE A 165 -16.08 -2.02 7.04
CA ILE A 165 -15.59 -1.05 8.01
C ILE A 165 -16.35 0.26 7.83
N ASP A 166 -17.02 0.73 8.87
CA ASP A 166 -17.59 2.08 8.88
C ASP A 166 -16.47 3.10 9.08
N ILE A 167 -16.43 4.12 8.22
CA ILE A 167 -15.43 5.20 8.23
C ILE A 167 -16.13 6.55 8.08
N VAL A 168 -15.44 7.60 8.46
CA VAL A 168 -15.88 9.00 8.24
C VAL A 168 -14.70 9.77 7.66
N PRO A 169 -14.46 9.65 6.34
CA PRO A 169 -13.37 10.37 5.71
C PRO A 169 -13.64 11.88 5.77
N PRO A 170 -12.61 12.72 5.95
CA PRO A 170 -12.72 14.15 5.78
C PRO A 170 -12.98 14.50 4.31
N GLU A 171 -13.14 15.77 4.00
CA GLU A 171 -13.16 16.22 2.62
C GLU A 171 -11.85 15.86 1.90
N ASN A 172 -12.00 15.08 0.81
CA ASN A 172 -10.88 14.63 -0.01
C ASN A 172 -11.37 14.35 -1.44
N ASN A 173 -10.45 14.10 -2.39
CA ASN A 173 -10.78 13.91 -3.80
C ASN A 173 -10.69 12.45 -4.28
N TYR A 174 -10.43 11.46 -3.41
CA TYR A 174 -10.26 10.06 -3.81
C TYR A 174 -11.23 9.07 -3.11
N TYR A 175 -11.73 9.35 -1.91
CA TYR A 175 -12.67 8.46 -1.23
C TYR A 175 -13.72 9.21 -0.41
N VAL A 176 -14.98 9.16 -0.85
CA VAL A 176 -16.08 10.01 -0.31
C VAL A 176 -17.22 9.19 0.35
N LYS A 177 -17.02 7.90 0.56
CA LYS A 177 -18.03 7.02 1.17
C LYS A 177 -17.76 6.78 2.65
N ASN A 178 -18.82 6.53 3.42
CA ASN A 178 -18.72 6.25 4.85
C ASN A 178 -18.57 4.73 5.15
N VAL A 179 -18.10 3.97 4.18
CA VAL A 179 -17.86 2.54 4.29
C VAL A 179 -16.64 2.16 3.49
N TYR A 180 -15.83 1.26 4.03
CA TYR A 180 -14.70 0.66 3.35
C TYR A 180 -14.83 -0.86 3.38
N TYR A 181 -14.49 -1.53 2.29
CA TYR A 181 -14.45 -2.97 2.19
C TYR A 181 -13.00 -3.43 2.06
N LEU A 182 -12.42 -3.85 3.18
CA LEU A 182 -11.03 -4.31 3.26
C LEU A 182 -10.93 -5.70 2.62
N PRO A 183 -10.15 -5.86 1.53
CA PRO A 183 -10.00 -7.15 0.87
C PRO A 183 -9.11 -8.07 1.70
N GLN A 184 -9.48 -9.35 1.74
CA GLN A 184 -8.76 -10.41 2.43
C GLN A 184 -8.66 -11.62 1.50
N LYS A 185 -7.43 -11.92 1.04
CA LYS A 185 -7.16 -13.05 0.15
C LYS A 185 -6.17 -14.00 0.82
N GLU A 186 -6.52 -15.30 0.85
CA GLU A 186 -5.65 -16.40 1.27
C GLU A 186 -5.20 -17.22 0.04
N TYR A 187 -4.00 -17.77 0.07
CA TYR A 187 -3.37 -18.54 -1.01
C TYR A 187 -3.00 -19.94 -0.63
#